data_bcea62646b5672519d3c15a8c6e08ed9
#
_entry.id   bcea62646b5672519d3c15a8c6e08ed9
#
_cell.length_a   1.000
_cell.length_b   1.000
_cell.length_c   1.000
_cell.angle_alpha   90.00
_cell.angle_beta   90.00
_cell.angle_gamma   90.00
#
_symmetry.space_group_name_H-M   'P 1'
#
loop_
_entity.id
_entity.type
_entity.pdbx_description
1 polymer ?
#
loop_
_entity_poly.entity_id
_entity_poly.type
_entity_poly.pdbx_seq_one_letter_code
_entity_poly.pdbx_strand_id
1 'polypeptide(L)'
;ADIWSRAGASPDQLYCELGPGRGTLAKDALRSMARFGLSPQVHFVEGSPVLRALQAEAVPGAQFHEDVASLPEDRPLLLVANEFFDALPVRQLVRTDAGWRERMIGLDDGGLDDAGQGEDAFRFVAGDQPMDSAVPEGWADQPPGTIIETCPAAAAVMGEIARRLAEQGGVALIVDYGHLRHRTGSTLQAVAQHR
;
A
#
# COMPACT_ATOMS: atom_id res chain seq x y z
N ALA A 1 21.86 0.09 5.36
CA ALA A 1 23.01 -0.37 6.20
C ALA A 1 23.72 0.80 6.85
N ASP A 2 24.24 1.78 6.10
CA ASP A 2 25.02 2.90 6.66
C ASP A 2 24.20 3.75 7.65
N ILE A 3 22.99 4.18 7.26
CA ILE A 3 22.09 4.94 8.14
C ILE A 3 21.77 4.14 9.41
N TRP A 4 21.49 2.87 9.25
CA TRP A 4 21.18 1.97 10.36
C TRP A 4 22.35 1.81 11.33
N SER A 5 23.55 1.57 10.78
CA SER A 5 24.77 1.47 11.59
C SER A 5 25.04 2.75 12.38
N ARG A 6 24.83 3.93 11.78
CA ARG A 6 24.98 5.23 12.45
C ARG A 6 23.90 5.53 13.49
N ALA A 7 22.72 4.93 13.34
CA ALA A 7 21.62 5.05 14.31
C ALA A 7 21.80 4.16 15.56
N GLY A 8 22.97 3.50 15.70
CA GLY A 8 23.24 2.63 16.85
C GLY A 8 22.53 1.28 16.77
N ALA A 9 22.43 0.74 15.57
CA ALA A 9 21.74 -0.52 15.30
C ALA A 9 22.18 -1.65 16.23
N SER A 10 21.21 -2.31 16.84
CA SER A 10 21.43 -3.58 17.54
C SER A 10 21.76 -4.68 16.52
N PRO A 11 22.73 -5.57 16.80
CA PRO A 11 22.93 -6.77 15.97
C PRO A 11 21.72 -7.70 15.96
N ASP A 12 20.80 -7.56 16.92
CA ASP A 12 19.64 -8.42 17.10
C ASP A 12 18.36 -7.91 16.42
N GLN A 13 18.47 -6.88 15.55
CA GLN A 13 17.32 -6.34 14.83
C GLN A 13 16.72 -7.33 13.83
N LEU A 14 15.45 -7.11 13.51
CA LEU A 14 14.76 -7.81 12.44
C LEU A 14 14.85 -6.98 11.15
N TYR A 15 15.20 -7.61 10.03
CA TYR A 15 14.96 -7.07 8.71
C TYR A 15 13.56 -7.48 8.25
N CYS A 16 12.71 -6.52 8.00
CA CYS A 16 11.37 -6.76 7.49
C CYS A 16 11.17 -6.06 6.15
N GLU A 17 10.64 -6.76 5.16
CA GLU A 17 10.25 -6.17 3.87
C GLU A 17 8.77 -6.45 3.59
N LEU A 18 8.03 -5.37 3.27
CA LEU A 18 6.64 -5.45 2.87
C LEU A 18 6.56 -5.60 1.36
N GLY A 19 5.87 -6.64 0.87
CA GLY A 19 5.73 -6.91 -0.54
C GLY A 19 7.07 -7.09 -1.28
N PRO A 20 7.95 -8.01 -0.86
CA PRO A 20 9.32 -8.11 -1.39
C PRO A 20 9.39 -8.57 -2.85
N GLY A 21 8.27 -8.77 -3.51
CA GLY A 21 8.20 -9.22 -4.88
C GLY A 21 8.94 -10.54 -5.07
N ARG A 22 10.04 -10.55 -5.82
CA ARG A 22 10.87 -11.76 -6.01
C ARG A 22 12.00 -11.89 -4.98
N GLY A 23 12.05 -11.03 -3.97
CA GLY A 23 13.10 -11.02 -2.93
C GLY A 23 14.43 -10.43 -3.37
N THR A 24 14.49 -9.74 -4.50
CA THR A 24 15.73 -9.21 -5.08
C THR A 24 16.32 -8.10 -4.21
N LEU A 25 15.49 -7.16 -3.74
CA LEU A 25 15.93 -6.08 -2.88
C LEU A 25 16.47 -6.61 -1.55
N ALA A 26 15.75 -7.52 -0.90
CA ALA A 26 16.20 -8.17 0.33
C ALA A 26 17.56 -8.85 0.16
N LYS A 27 17.73 -9.64 -0.90
CA LYS A 27 19.00 -10.33 -1.20
C LYS A 27 20.17 -9.37 -1.32
N ASP A 28 19.98 -8.24 -2.03
CA ASP A 28 21.02 -7.24 -2.21
C ASP A 28 21.27 -6.42 -0.94
N ALA A 29 20.22 -6.09 -0.18
CA ALA A 29 20.31 -5.43 1.11
C ALA A 29 21.10 -6.27 2.12
N LEU A 30 20.79 -7.55 2.26
CA LEU A 30 21.48 -8.48 3.15
C LEU A 30 22.97 -8.65 2.79
N ARG A 31 23.25 -8.75 1.49
CA ARG A 31 24.64 -8.79 1.01
C ARG A 31 25.40 -7.50 1.38
N SER A 32 24.74 -6.36 1.29
CA SER A 32 25.32 -5.08 1.72
C SER A 32 25.49 -5.02 3.23
N MET A 33 24.51 -5.45 4.01
CA MET A 33 24.54 -5.48 5.48
C MET A 33 25.67 -6.35 6.02
N ALA A 34 25.93 -7.50 5.38
CA ALA A 34 27.02 -8.39 5.76
C ALA A 34 28.40 -7.70 5.73
N ARG A 35 28.60 -6.72 4.84
CA ARG A 35 29.85 -5.92 4.78
C ARG A 35 30.04 -5.02 6.01
N PHE A 36 28.97 -4.73 6.74
CA PHE A 36 28.97 -3.98 7.99
C PHE A 36 28.86 -4.89 9.22
N GLY A 37 29.01 -6.22 9.04
CA GLY A 37 28.90 -7.18 10.13
C GLY A 37 27.48 -7.42 10.63
N LEU A 38 26.45 -7.02 9.86
CA LEU A 38 25.05 -7.18 10.21
C LEU A 38 24.48 -8.46 9.54
N SER A 39 23.81 -9.29 10.33
CA SER A 39 23.17 -10.52 9.88
C SER A 39 21.79 -10.67 10.54
N PRO A 40 20.81 -9.81 10.17
CA PRO A 40 19.49 -9.80 10.81
C PRO A 40 18.69 -11.06 10.45
N GLN A 41 17.73 -11.41 11.32
CA GLN A 41 16.66 -12.31 10.92
C GLN A 41 15.77 -11.63 9.89
N VAL A 42 15.34 -12.38 8.88
CA VAL A 42 14.57 -11.84 7.76
C VAL A 42 13.11 -12.23 7.87
N HIS A 43 12.24 -11.25 7.78
CA HIS A 43 10.80 -11.40 7.82
C HIS A 43 10.18 -10.72 6.59
N PHE A 44 9.32 -11.45 5.87
CA PHE A 44 8.59 -10.93 4.72
C PHE A 44 7.10 -10.90 5.00
N VAL A 45 6.47 -9.76 4.72
CA VAL A 45 5.01 -9.64 4.68
C VAL A 45 4.57 -9.81 3.24
N GLU A 46 4.02 -11.00 2.93
CA GLU A 46 3.66 -11.40 1.57
C GLU A 46 2.44 -12.33 1.60
N GLY A 47 1.39 -11.98 0.90
CA GLY A 47 0.15 -12.77 0.83
C GLY A 47 0.15 -13.86 -0.24
N SER A 48 1.00 -13.74 -1.28
CA SER A 48 1.02 -14.67 -2.41
C SER A 48 1.86 -15.92 -2.13
N PRO A 49 1.28 -17.12 -2.12
CA PRO A 49 2.04 -18.36 -1.94
C PRO A 49 3.10 -18.58 -3.03
N VAL A 50 2.81 -18.11 -4.25
CA VAL A 50 3.74 -18.23 -5.39
C VAL A 50 4.96 -17.35 -5.17
N LEU A 51 4.76 -16.11 -4.72
CA LEU A 51 5.86 -15.20 -4.42
C LEU A 51 6.66 -15.69 -3.20
N ARG A 52 6.01 -16.21 -2.15
CA ARG A 52 6.70 -16.80 -1.00
C ARG A 52 7.66 -17.91 -1.40
N ALA A 53 7.31 -18.76 -2.36
CA ALA A 53 8.19 -19.82 -2.85
C ALA A 53 9.46 -19.25 -3.52
N LEU A 54 9.30 -18.24 -4.38
CA LEU A 54 10.43 -17.56 -5.02
C LEU A 54 11.31 -16.81 -4.01
N GLN A 55 10.70 -16.20 -3.02
CA GLN A 55 11.38 -15.48 -1.94
C GLN A 55 12.19 -16.43 -1.06
N ALA A 56 11.65 -17.62 -0.75
CA ALA A 56 12.36 -18.65 0.00
C ALA A 56 13.62 -19.17 -0.73
N GLU A 57 13.57 -19.24 -2.06
CA GLU A 57 14.74 -19.58 -2.88
C GLU A 57 15.76 -18.42 -2.91
N ALA A 58 15.29 -17.18 -3.01
CA ALA A 58 16.16 -16.00 -3.08
C ALA A 58 16.83 -15.67 -1.75
N VAL A 59 16.13 -15.89 -0.62
CA VAL A 59 16.57 -15.61 0.75
C VAL A 59 16.23 -16.80 1.65
N PRO A 60 17.06 -17.85 1.64
CA PRO A 60 16.86 -19.02 2.49
C PRO A 60 16.81 -18.65 3.98
N GLY A 61 15.81 -19.18 4.68
CA GLY A 61 15.61 -18.91 6.11
C GLY A 61 14.73 -17.70 6.42
N ALA A 62 14.22 -16.98 5.42
CA ALA A 62 13.21 -15.93 5.62
C ALA A 62 11.93 -16.53 6.24
N GLN A 63 11.32 -15.77 7.16
CA GLN A 63 10.02 -16.08 7.77
C GLN A 63 8.94 -15.25 7.08
N PHE A 64 7.75 -15.84 6.92
CA PHE A 64 6.66 -15.23 6.16
C PHE A 64 5.49 -14.88 7.06
N HIS A 65 4.92 -13.70 6.82
CA HIS A 65 3.79 -13.14 7.54
C HIS A 65 2.71 -12.71 6.53
N GLU A 66 1.47 -12.67 6.98
CA GLU A 66 0.36 -12.19 6.15
C GLU A 66 0.16 -10.68 6.30
N ASP A 67 0.51 -10.14 7.46
CA ASP A 67 0.38 -8.73 7.80
C ASP A 67 1.50 -8.24 8.71
N VAL A 68 1.56 -6.92 8.91
CA VAL A 68 2.56 -6.29 9.77
C VAL A 68 2.30 -6.62 11.25
N ALA A 69 1.04 -6.87 11.65
CA ALA A 69 0.69 -7.15 13.03
C ALA A 69 1.22 -8.50 13.53
N SER A 70 1.45 -9.45 12.62
CA SER A 70 1.99 -10.77 12.94
C SER A 70 3.52 -10.85 13.03
N LEU A 71 4.23 -9.75 12.79
CA LEU A 71 5.69 -9.68 12.99
C LEU A 71 6.05 -9.81 14.47
N PRO A 72 7.25 -10.35 14.83
CA PRO A 72 7.73 -10.36 16.23
C PRO A 72 7.78 -8.96 16.85
N GLU A 73 7.53 -8.88 18.16
CA GLU A 73 7.48 -7.62 18.91
C GLU A 73 8.67 -7.42 19.85
N ASP A 74 9.60 -8.38 19.91
CA ASP A 74 10.66 -8.46 20.89
C ASP A 74 11.96 -7.75 20.48
N ARG A 75 12.04 -7.19 19.27
CA ARG A 75 13.26 -6.61 18.71
C ARG A 75 13.00 -5.38 17.84
N PRO A 76 14.01 -4.49 17.73
CA PRO A 76 13.92 -3.35 16.82
C PRO A 76 13.74 -3.78 15.36
N LEU A 77 12.99 -2.98 14.59
CA LEU A 77 12.71 -3.24 13.18
C LEU A 77 13.61 -2.41 12.27
N LEU A 78 14.18 -3.05 11.27
CA LEU A 78 14.59 -2.40 10.03
C LEU A 78 13.57 -2.76 8.97
N LEU A 79 12.59 -1.91 8.78
CA LEU A 79 11.47 -2.14 7.86
C LEU A 79 11.73 -1.44 6.52
N VAL A 80 11.49 -2.16 5.43
CA VAL A 80 11.55 -1.64 4.06
C VAL A 80 10.23 -1.90 3.37
N ALA A 81 9.68 -0.89 2.71
CA ALA A 81 8.54 -1.00 1.82
C ALA A 81 8.85 -0.22 0.54
N ASN A 82 8.94 -0.93 -0.59
CA ASN A 82 9.21 -0.33 -1.88
C ASN A 82 8.05 -0.63 -2.82
N GLU A 83 7.34 0.43 -3.27
CA GLU A 83 6.15 0.30 -4.12
C GLU A 83 5.14 -0.71 -3.54
N PHE A 84 4.87 -0.57 -2.24
CA PHE A 84 3.93 -1.44 -1.53
C PHE A 84 2.58 -0.75 -1.33
N PHE A 85 2.60 0.55 -1.00
CA PHE A 85 1.38 1.28 -0.65
C PHE A 85 0.58 1.67 -1.89
N ASP A 86 1.22 1.90 -3.03
CA ASP A 86 0.56 2.18 -4.32
C ASP A 86 -0.21 0.97 -4.86
N ALA A 87 0.16 -0.26 -4.45
CA ALA A 87 -0.57 -1.48 -4.78
C ALA A 87 -1.80 -1.73 -3.89
N LEU A 88 -2.01 -0.95 -2.84
CA LEU A 88 -3.15 -1.12 -1.93
C LEU A 88 -4.44 -0.52 -2.53
N PRO A 89 -5.62 -1.10 -2.20
CA PRO A 89 -6.88 -0.63 -2.76
C PRO A 89 -7.21 0.82 -2.42
N VAL A 90 -7.33 1.64 -3.43
CA VAL A 90 -7.76 3.04 -3.32
C VAL A 90 -9.28 3.12 -3.31
N ARG A 91 -9.83 3.96 -2.44
CA ARG A 91 -11.23 4.34 -2.41
C ARG A 91 -11.37 5.75 -2.97
N GLN A 92 -12.24 5.94 -3.95
CA GLN A 92 -12.62 7.26 -4.45
C GLN A 92 -13.94 7.70 -3.84
N LEU A 93 -13.98 8.93 -3.30
CA LEU A 93 -15.19 9.56 -2.82
C LEU A 93 -15.53 10.70 -3.78
N VAL A 94 -16.79 10.81 -4.19
CA VAL A 94 -17.31 11.86 -5.04
C VAL A 94 -18.29 12.73 -4.26
N ARG A 95 -18.14 14.04 -4.36
CA ARG A 95 -19.09 15.00 -3.78
C ARG A 95 -20.31 15.10 -4.70
N THR A 96 -21.49 14.81 -4.15
CA THR A 96 -22.79 14.99 -4.81
C THR A 96 -23.58 16.11 -4.13
N ASP A 97 -24.72 16.52 -4.70
CA ASP A 97 -25.63 17.47 -4.04
C ASP A 97 -26.18 16.92 -2.72
N ALA A 98 -26.25 15.59 -2.57
CA ALA A 98 -26.74 14.92 -1.36
C ALA A 98 -25.61 14.52 -0.37
N GLY A 99 -24.40 15.04 -0.50
CA GLY A 99 -23.26 14.70 0.34
C GLY A 99 -22.21 13.89 -0.38
N TRP A 100 -21.25 13.36 0.35
CA TRP A 100 -20.21 12.50 -0.19
C TRP A 100 -20.70 11.07 -0.38
N ARG A 101 -20.28 10.44 -1.47
CA ARG A 101 -20.60 9.06 -1.83
C ARG A 101 -19.34 8.34 -2.30
N GLU A 102 -19.29 7.04 -2.12
CA GLU A 102 -18.25 6.23 -2.76
C GLU A 102 -18.46 6.23 -4.28
N ARG A 103 -17.40 6.47 -5.05
CA ARG A 103 -17.43 6.38 -6.51
C ARG A 103 -17.20 4.93 -6.90
N MET A 104 -18.18 4.32 -7.52
CA MET A 104 -18.25 2.91 -7.85
C MET A 104 -18.27 2.70 -9.37
N ILE A 105 -18.10 1.46 -9.78
CA ILE A 105 -18.32 1.03 -11.16
C ILE A 105 -19.72 0.41 -11.24
N GLY A 106 -20.54 0.94 -12.12
CA GLY A 106 -21.84 0.37 -12.51
C GLY A 106 -21.84 -0.07 -13.96
N LEU A 107 -22.82 -0.89 -14.30
CA LEU A 107 -23.14 -1.18 -15.70
C LEU A 107 -24.00 -0.03 -16.24
N ASP A 108 -23.70 0.42 -17.43
CA ASP A 108 -24.62 1.23 -18.20
C ASP A 108 -25.48 0.25 -18.98
N ASP A 109 -26.75 0.15 -18.59
CA ASP A 109 -27.76 -0.58 -19.37
C ASP A 109 -28.03 0.25 -20.64
N GLY A 110 -27.01 0.42 -21.46
CA GLY A 110 -27.10 1.12 -22.73
C GLY A 110 -28.29 0.57 -23.45
N GLY A 111 -29.34 1.40 -23.62
CA GLY A 111 -30.60 0.94 -24.22
C GLY A 111 -30.28 0.11 -25.45
N LEU A 112 -30.88 -1.07 -25.53
CA LEU A 112 -30.77 -1.93 -26.71
C LEU A 112 -31.03 -1.04 -27.93
N ASP A 113 -30.16 -1.11 -28.92
CA ASP A 113 -30.45 -0.52 -30.22
C ASP A 113 -31.69 -1.18 -30.82
N ASP A 114 -32.22 -0.63 -31.91
CA ASP A 114 -33.41 -1.19 -32.60
C ASP A 114 -33.21 -2.65 -33.08
N ALA A 115 -31.96 -3.17 -33.01
CA ALA A 115 -31.61 -4.55 -33.35
C ALA A 115 -31.47 -5.44 -32.09
N GLY A 116 -31.72 -4.92 -30.88
CA GLY A 116 -31.60 -5.65 -29.62
C GLY A 116 -30.15 -5.91 -29.19
N GLN A 117 -29.16 -5.17 -29.74
CA GLN A 117 -27.75 -5.26 -29.40
C GLN A 117 -27.40 -4.04 -28.57
N GLY A 118 -26.93 -4.23 -27.36
CA GLY A 118 -26.33 -3.23 -26.48
C GLY A 118 -24.99 -3.78 -26.01
N GLU A 119 -23.96 -2.99 -26.08
CA GLU A 119 -22.72 -3.31 -25.37
C GLU A 119 -22.87 -2.83 -23.93
N ASP A 120 -22.78 -3.76 -22.96
CA ASP A 120 -22.67 -3.42 -21.55
C ASP A 120 -21.40 -2.59 -21.35
N ALA A 121 -21.57 -1.30 -21.11
CA ALA A 121 -20.46 -0.41 -20.84
C ALA A 121 -20.32 -0.16 -19.34
N PHE A 122 -19.09 -0.21 -18.82
CA PHE A 122 -18.83 0.22 -17.44
C PHE A 122 -18.86 1.75 -17.36
N ARG A 123 -19.54 2.24 -16.33
CA ARG A 123 -19.52 3.68 -16.00
C ARG A 123 -19.25 3.91 -14.52
N PHE A 124 -18.74 5.10 -14.20
CA PHE A 124 -18.64 5.52 -12.83
C PHE A 124 -19.99 6.02 -12.31
N VAL A 125 -20.37 5.53 -11.13
CA VAL A 125 -21.61 5.91 -10.45
C VAL A 125 -21.32 6.32 -9.01
N ALA A 126 -22.18 7.16 -8.43
CA ALA A 126 -22.14 7.42 -7.00
C ALA A 126 -22.89 6.30 -6.27
N GLY A 127 -22.30 5.76 -5.23
CA GLY A 127 -22.96 4.78 -4.36
C GLY A 127 -24.07 5.40 -3.52
N ASP A 128 -24.94 4.56 -2.96
CA ASP A 128 -26.12 5.01 -2.20
C ASP A 128 -25.78 5.42 -0.75
N GLN A 129 -24.71 4.86 -0.17
CA GLN A 129 -24.38 5.07 1.22
C GLN A 129 -23.70 6.43 1.44
N PRO A 130 -24.10 7.21 2.46
CA PRO A 130 -23.41 8.43 2.86
C PRO A 130 -21.95 8.11 3.30
N MET A 131 -21.00 8.89 2.81
CA MET A 131 -19.58 8.72 3.09
C MET A 131 -18.95 9.97 3.73
N ASP A 132 -19.77 10.89 4.26
CA ASP A 132 -19.29 12.15 4.83
C ASP A 132 -18.33 11.95 6.00
N SER A 133 -18.51 10.88 6.79
CA SER A 133 -17.60 10.53 7.90
C SER A 133 -16.24 9.98 7.46
N ALA A 134 -16.11 9.57 6.21
CA ALA A 134 -14.85 9.07 5.63
C ALA A 134 -14.03 10.16 4.94
N VAL A 135 -14.57 11.38 4.90
CA VAL A 135 -13.91 12.53 4.27
C VAL A 135 -12.84 13.07 5.22
N PRO A 136 -11.61 13.30 4.77
CA PRO A 136 -10.58 13.91 5.59
C PRO A 136 -10.97 15.30 6.07
N GLU A 137 -10.46 15.70 7.23
CA GLU A 137 -10.69 17.02 7.81
C GLU A 137 -10.32 18.14 6.82
N GLY A 138 -11.17 19.17 6.72
CA GLY A 138 -11.00 20.31 5.82
C GLY A 138 -11.46 20.05 4.37
N TRP A 139 -12.01 18.88 4.05
CA TRP A 139 -12.47 18.57 2.69
C TRP A 139 -14.00 18.44 2.56
N ALA A 140 -14.74 18.62 3.66
CA ALA A 140 -16.19 18.44 3.67
C ALA A 140 -16.94 19.35 2.69
N ASP A 141 -16.51 20.62 2.56
CA ASP A 141 -17.22 21.68 1.83
C ASP A 141 -16.75 21.87 0.38
N GLN A 142 -16.34 20.77 -0.27
CA GLN A 142 -15.97 20.84 -1.68
C GLN A 142 -17.20 20.92 -2.59
N PRO A 143 -17.09 21.55 -3.78
CA PRO A 143 -18.20 21.63 -4.73
C PRO A 143 -18.60 20.25 -5.28
N PRO A 144 -19.86 20.06 -5.69
CA PRO A 144 -20.30 18.83 -6.37
C PRO A 144 -19.41 18.48 -7.56
N GLY A 145 -19.17 17.19 -7.77
CA GLY A 145 -18.26 16.66 -8.79
C GLY A 145 -16.81 16.54 -8.34
N THR A 146 -16.44 17.10 -7.18
CA THR A 146 -15.10 16.89 -6.62
C THR A 146 -14.89 15.42 -6.27
N ILE A 147 -13.73 14.88 -6.66
CA ILE A 147 -13.28 13.53 -6.30
C ILE A 147 -12.09 13.67 -5.37
N ILE A 148 -12.09 12.88 -4.30
CA ILE A 148 -10.92 12.67 -3.43
C ILE A 148 -10.62 11.18 -3.35
N GLU A 149 -9.35 10.86 -3.14
CA GLU A 149 -8.87 9.49 -3.00
C GLU A 149 -8.37 9.26 -1.59
N THR A 150 -8.76 8.13 -1.02
CA THR A 150 -8.30 7.67 0.28
C THR A 150 -7.88 6.20 0.18
N CYS A 151 -6.94 5.79 1.03
CA CYS A 151 -6.52 4.40 1.13
C CYS A 151 -6.54 3.99 2.61
N PRO A 152 -7.69 3.52 3.14
CA PRO A 152 -7.80 3.08 4.52
C PRO A 152 -6.83 1.95 4.87
N ALA A 153 -6.54 1.06 3.93
CA ALA A 153 -5.56 -0.01 4.11
C ALA A 153 -4.15 0.55 4.34
N ALA A 154 -3.74 1.55 3.56
CA ALA A 154 -2.45 2.21 3.75
C ALA A 154 -2.37 2.91 5.13
N ALA A 155 -3.44 3.59 5.54
CA ALA A 155 -3.52 4.24 6.85
C ALA A 155 -3.39 3.22 8.00
N ALA A 156 -4.06 2.07 7.90
CA ALA A 156 -3.97 1.00 8.90
C ALA A 156 -2.55 0.41 8.98
N VAL A 157 -1.94 0.10 7.84
CA VAL A 157 -0.56 -0.42 7.80
C VAL A 157 0.43 0.60 8.36
N MET A 158 0.31 1.88 7.97
CA MET A 158 1.18 2.94 8.51
C MET A 158 0.99 3.15 10.00
N GLY A 159 -0.24 3.06 10.51
CA GLY A 159 -0.53 3.14 11.94
C GLY A 159 0.15 2.01 12.71
N GLU A 160 0.09 0.79 12.20
CA GLU A 160 0.76 -0.36 12.81
C GLU A 160 2.30 -0.24 12.76
N ILE A 161 2.86 0.19 11.63
CA ILE A 161 4.31 0.46 11.52
C ILE A 161 4.73 1.52 12.56
N ALA A 162 3.99 2.62 12.66
CA ALA A 162 4.30 3.70 13.59
C ALA A 162 4.25 3.23 15.07
N ARG A 163 3.21 2.44 15.43
CA ARG A 163 3.10 1.83 16.76
C ARG A 163 4.33 0.98 17.07
N ARG A 164 4.69 0.08 16.16
CA ARG A 164 5.83 -0.82 16.34
C ARG A 164 7.14 -0.07 16.49
N LEU A 165 7.40 0.92 15.64
CA LEU A 165 8.62 1.73 15.76
C LEU A 165 8.69 2.51 17.09
N ALA A 166 7.53 2.96 17.60
CA ALA A 166 7.47 3.64 18.89
C ALA A 166 7.72 2.70 20.07
N GLU A 167 7.25 1.45 20.02
CA GLU A 167 7.34 0.47 21.10
C GLU A 167 8.64 -0.35 21.06
N GLN A 168 9.06 -0.82 19.88
CA GLN A 168 10.21 -1.70 19.70
C GLN A 168 11.49 -0.94 19.31
N GLY A 169 11.32 0.29 18.81
CA GLY A 169 12.42 1.01 18.16
C GLY A 169 12.70 0.50 16.75
N GLY A 170 13.66 1.13 16.11
CA GLY A 170 14.04 0.77 14.75
C GLY A 170 13.86 1.91 13.77
N VAL A 171 13.80 1.58 12.48
CA VAL A 171 13.59 2.53 11.38
C VAL A 171 12.79 1.89 10.24
N ALA A 172 11.95 2.66 9.59
CA ALA A 172 11.29 2.28 8.34
C ALA A 172 11.82 3.14 7.18
N LEU A 173 12.11 2.49 6.06
CA LEU A 173 12.37 3.12 4.77
C LEU A 173 11.23 2.77 3.83
N ILE A 174 10.44 3.78 3.48
CA ILE A 174 9.30 3.66 2.58
C ILE A 174 9.59 4.46 1.32
N VAL A 175 9.57 3.79 0.18
CA VAL A 175 9.78 4.37 -1.14
C VAL A 175 8.54 4.07 -1.97
N ASP A 176 7.82 5.10 -2.35
CA ASP A 176 6.57 4.95 -3.07
C ASP A 176 6.22 6.19 -3.88
N TYR A 177 5.29 6.03 -4.83
CA TYR A 177 4.74 7.15 -5.58
C TYR A 177 3.79 7.96 -4.70
N GLY A 178 3.82 9.28 -4.85
CA GLY A 178 2.95 10.13 -4.04
C GLY A 178 2.96 11.59 -4.43
N HIS A 179 2.15 12.35 -3.71
CA HIS A 179 2.02 13.79 -3.87
C HIS A 179 2.30 14.50 -2.55
N LEU A 180 3.08 15.57 -2.61
CA LEU A 180 3.37 16.41 -1.43
C LEU A 180 2.19 17.31 -1.02
N ARG A 181 1.19 17.48 -1.90
CA ARG A 181 0.02 18.30 -1.64
C ARG A 181 -1.24 17.49 -1.90
N HIS A 182 -2.23 17.68 -1.08
CA HIS A 182 -3.55 17.11 -1.34
C HIS A 182 -4.06 17.57 -2.70
N ARG A 183 -4.65 16.65 -3.43
CA ARG A 183 -5.21 16.87 -4.76
C ARG A 183 -6.65 16.42 -4.80
N THR A 184 -7.43 17.07 -5.65
CA THR A 184 -8.74 16.60 -6.10
C THR A 184 -8.60 15.98 -7.48
N GLY A 185 -9.53 15.08 -7.81
CA GLY A 185 -9.55 14.37 -9.09
C GLY A 185 -9.20 12.90 -8.93
N SER A 186 -9.38 12.16 -10.01
CA SER A 186 -9.05 10.74 -10.08
C SER A 186 -7.62 10.56 -10.56
N THR A 187 -6.83 9.75 -9.84
CA THR A 187 -5.51 9.30 -10.31
C THR A 187 -5.60 7.96 -11.05
N LEU A 188 -6.78 7.35 -11.10
CA LEU A 188 -6.99 6.09 -11.82
C LEU A 188 -6.68 6.29 -13.30
N GLN A 189 -5.78 5.46 -13.80
CA GLN A 189 -5.37 5.46 -15.20
C GLN A 189 -5.21 4.02 -15.69
N ALA A 190 -5.40 3.81 -16.97
CA ALA A 190 -5.08 2.58 -17.64
C ALA A 190 -3.89 2.84 -18.58
N VAL A 191 -2.90 1.95 -18.55
CA VAL A 191 -1.74 2.03 -19.42
C VAL A 191 -1.73 0.82 -20.35
N ALA A 192 -1.77 1.08 -21.66
CA ALA A 192 -1.65 0.05 -22.67
C ALA A 192 -0.49 0.39 -23.61
N GLN A 193 0.36 -0.60 -23.92
CA GLN A 193 1.50 -0.44 -24.85
C GLN A 193 2.40 0.77 -24.52
N HIS A 194 2.64 1.04 -23.23
CA HIS A 194 3.42 2.18 -22.72
C HIS A 194 2.85 3.57 -23.09
N ARG A 195 1.52 3.67 -23.28
CA ARG A 195 0.78 4.91 -23.55
C ARG A 195 -0.37 5.07 -22.60
#